data_61e8ecbe6eb24a0ccd3940d303671fe9
#
_entry.id   61e8ecbe6eb24a0ccd3940d303671fe9
#
_cell.length_a   1.000
_cell.length_b   1.000
_cell.length_c   1.000
_cell.angle_alpha   90.00
_cell.angle_beta   90.00
_cell.angle_gamma   90.00
#
_symmetry.space_group_name_H-M   'P 1'
#
loop_
_entity.id
_entity.type
_entity.pdbx_description
1 polymer ?
#
loop_
_entity_poly.entity_id
_entity_poly.type
_entity_poly.pdbx_seq_one_letter_code
_entity_poly.pdbx_strand_id
1 'polypeptide(L)'
;MKTVDFPKSLADFLTKYLPGERGMSSNTISSYRITFILLISFMEEYKGIKPQKLVFNDLTKKSIEEFLNYLEQVRKCSVSTRNVRLAALHAFFNFVQYEWPEQLDECRRILSIKLKKAKQGTINYLTVEGIQLLLSQPDLSTKKGIRDLALLALMYDCGARVQEIIDLMPGSIRSNKPYTIKLIGKGNKARIVPLMDEEVVHLKNYMSKNGLSEPYAEMYPLFYNTRREKLTRAGITHILHKYAAMARKCNTGLIPEKISCHSLRQYVEYYNMGSVH
;
A
#
# COMPACT_ATOMS: atom_id res chain seq x y z
N MET A 1 15.47 36.69 19.03
CA MET A 1 15.74 35.35 18.48
C MET A 1 14.43 34.57 18.43
N LYS A 2 14.00 34.08 17.26
CA LYS A 2 12.88 33.14 17.20
C LYS A 2 13.33 31.85 17.89
N THR A 3 12.68 31.47 18.99
CA THR A 3 12.92 30.17 19.63
C THR A 3 12.60 29.08 18.63
N VAL A 4 13.56 28.19 18.38
CA VAL A 4 13.41 27.04 17.48
C VAL A 4 12.36 26.11 18.11
N ASP A 5 11.16 26.13 17.56
CA ASP A 5 9.99 25.45 18.08
C ASP A 5 9.79 24.13 17.31
N PHE A 6 10.18 22.99 17.89
CA PHE A 6 10.01 21.68 17.28
C PHE A 6 8.55 21.36 16.92
N PRO A 7 7.54 21.56 17.80
CA PRO A 7 6.14 21.34 17.46
C PRO A 7 5.67 22.14 16.23
N LYS A 8 6.05 23.40 16.14
CA LYS A 8 5.70 24.25 15.00
C LYS A 8 6.37 23.77 13.72
N SER A 9 7.68 23.48 13.78
CA SER A 9 8.42 22.97 12.61
C SER A 9 7.86 21.63 12.12
N LEU A 10 7.47 20.74 13.03
CA LEU A 10 6.84 19.48 12.68
C LEU A 10 5.46 19.70 12.04
N ALA A 11 4.66 20.61 12.56
CA ALA A 11 3.37 20.97 11.98
C ALA A 11 3.55 21.54 10.56
N ASP A 12 4.45 22.50 10.37
CA ASP A 12 4.74 23.10 9.06
C ASP A 12 5.28 22.06 8.06
N PHE A 13 6.16 21.15 8.50
CA PHE A 13 6.64 20.04 7.68
C PHE A 13 5.49 19.15 7.18
N LEU A 14 4.60 18.69 8.10
CA LEU A 14 3.54 17.73 7.76
C LEU A 14 2.38 18.36 6.99
N THR A 15 2.07 19.66 7.21
CA THR A 15 0.86 20.28 6.68
C THR A 15 1.11 21.26 5.52
N LYS A 16 2.33 21.79 5.39
CA LYS A 16 2.70 22.74 4.34
C LYS A 16 3.75 22.19 3.40
N TYR A 17 4.93 21.82 3.94
CA TYR A 17 6.07 21.40 3.12
C TYR A 17 5.81 20.10 2.35
N LEU A 18 5.38 19.03 3.05
CA LEU A 18 5.16 17.74 2.38
C LEU A 18 4.04 17.79 1.33
N PRO A 19 2.85 18.34 1.60
CA PRO A 19 1.78 18.39 0.60
C PRO A 19 2.01 19.47 -0.46
N GLY A 20 2.47 20.65 -0.07
CA GLY A 20 2.60 21.81 -0.95
C GLY A 20 3.88 21.77 -1.79
N GLU A 21 5.05 21.86 -1.15
CA GLU A 21 6.32 21.97 -1.87
C GLU A 21 6.80 20.63 -2.45
N ARG A 22 6.55 19.52 -1.74
CA ARG A 22 6.99 18.18 -2.16
C ARG A 22 5.93 17.38 -2.91
N GLY A 23 4.68 17.82 -2.96
CA GLY A 23 3.59 17.15 -3.63
C GLY A 23 3.39 15.69 -3.16
N MET A 24 3.68 15.40 -1.89
CA MET A 24 3.63 14.03 -1.38
C MET A 24 2.20 13.55 -1.19
N SER A 25 1.97 12.26 -1.46
CA SER A 25 0.66 11.64 -1.28
C SER A 25 0.25 11.61 0.19
N SER A 26 -1.08 11.64 0.47
CA SER A 26 -1.65 11.52 1.82
C SER A 26 -1.17 10.26 2.56
N ASN A 27 -0.98 9.15 1.85
CA ASN A 27 -0.44 7.91 2.43
C ASN A 27 1.00 8.06 2.92
N THR A 28 1.85 8.77 2.17
CA THR A 28 3.23 9.06 2.57
C THR A 28 3.25 9.97 3.80
N ILE A 29 2.43 11.04 3.78
CA ILE A 29 2.30 11.98 4.91
C ILE A 29 1.80 11.25 6.15
N SER A 30 0.80 10.38 6.02
CA SER A 30 0.30 9.54 7.13
C SER A 30 1.41 8.62 7.69
N SER A 31 2.21 8.00 6.84
CA SER A 31 3.34 7.17 7.27
C SER A 31 4.39 7.98 8.04
N TYR A 32 4.69 9.20 7.58
CA TYR A 32 5.61 10.11 8.26
C TYR A 32 5.03 10.57 9.61
N ARG A 33 3.76 10.96 9.65
CA ARG A 33 3.06 11.31 10.91
C ARG A 33 3.17 10.21 11.95
N ILE A 34 2.94 8.94 11.57
CA ILE A 34 3.10 7.81 12.48
C ILE A 34 4.53 7.72 13.04
N THR A 35 5.55 8.04 12.23
CA THR A 35 6.94 8.05 12.70
C THR A 35 7.14 9.03 13.84
N PHE A 36 6.61 10.26 13.72
CA PHE A 36 6.75 11.29 14.75
C PHE A 36 5.90 11.00 15.99
N ILE A 37 4.71 10.42 15.84
CA ILE A 37 3.92 9.93 16.99
C ILE A 37 4.76 8.92 17.79
N LEU A 38 5.37 7.94 17.11
CA LEU A 38 6.21 6.94 17.78
C LEU A 38 7.46 7.54 18.41
N LEU A 39 8.10 8.51 17.76
CA LEU A 39 9.26 9.21 18.32
C LEU A 39 8.89 9.99 19.58
N ILE A 40 7.80 10.76 19.54
CA ILE A 40 7.31 11.55 20.68
C ILE A 40 6.95 10.64 21.86
N SER A 41 6.24 9.52 21.63
CA SER A 41 5.95 8.53 22.67
C SER A 41 7.24 7.92 23.24
N PHE A 42 8.24 7.60 22.41
CA PHE A 42 9.53 7.12 22.88
C PHE A 42 10.25 8.15 23.76
N MET A 43 10.25 9.43 23.36
CA MET A 43 10.87 10.49 24.16
C MET A 43 10.18 10.66 25.52
N GLU A 44 8.86 10.51 25.57
CA GLU A 44 8.12 10.57 26.83
C GLU A 44 8.39 9.34 27.71
N GLU A 45 8.24 8.14 27.19
CA GLU A 45 8.32 6.88 27.94
C GLU A 45 9.75 6.52 28.39
N TYR A 46 10.76 6.77 27.53
CA TYR A 46 12.13 6.32 27.74
C TYR A 46 13.11 7.44 28.10
N LYS A 47 12.78 8.70 27.83
CA LYS A 47 13.60 9.86 28.15
C LYS A 47 12.96 10.77 29.19
N GLY A 48 11.70 10.53 29.57
CA GLY A 48 10.97 11.35 30.54
C GLY A 48 10.63 12.75 30.03
N ILE A 49 10.76 13.01 28.73
CA ILE A 49 10.53 14.32 28.11
C ILE A 49 9.10 14.39 27.62
N LYS A 50 8.25 15.15 28.29
CA LYS A 50 6.85 15.34 27.91
C LYS A 50 6.75 16.01 26.52
N PRO A 51 5.74 15.67 25.69
CA PRO A 51 5.58 16.21 24.33
C PRO A 51 5.65 17.75 24.26
N GLN A 52 5.08 18.44 25.27
CA GLN A 52 5.04 19.91 25.33
C GLN A 52 6.41 20.55 25.65
N LYS A 53 7.35 19.76 26.18
CA LYS A 53 8.70 20.20 26.55
C LYS A 53 9.77 19.75 25.56
N LEU A 54 9.39 18.95 24.55
CA LEU A 54 10.32 18.41 23.56
C LEU A 54 10.83 19.53 22.66
N VAL A 55 12.15 19.70 22.63
CA VAL A 55 12.86 20.71 21.82
C VAL A 55 13.86 20.04 20.88
N PHE A 56 14.39 20.78 19.91
CA PHE A 56 15.37 20.23 18.95
C PHE A 56 16.64 19.69 19.63
N ASN A 57 17.08 20.30 20.72
CA ASN A 57 18.29 19.86 21.45
C ASN A 57 18.15 18.46 22.07
N ASP A 58 16.92 17.96 22.25
CA ASP A 58 16.66 16.59 22.69
C ASP A 58 16.77 15.57 21.55
N LEU A 59 16.62 16.03 20.31
CA LEU A 59 16.63 15.20 19.10
C LEU A 59 18.05 15.08 18.53
N THR A 60 18.95 14.49 19.32
CA THR A 60 20.34 14.24 18.91
C THR A 60 20.46 12.97 18.08
N LYS A 61 21.58 12.80 17.34
CA LYS A 61 21.90 11.55 16.65
C LYS A 61 21.75 10.35 17.58
N LYS A 62 22.25 10.47 18.82
CA LYS A 62 22.16 9.41 19.83
C LYS A 62 20.71 9.05 20.16
N SER A 63 19.85 10.04 20.43
CA SER A 63 18.44 9.80 20.75
C SER A 63 17.68 9.17 19.57
N ILE A 64 18.01 9.55 18.32
CA ILE A 64 17.43 8.95 17.12
C ILE A 64 17.91 7.49 16.95
N GLU A 65 19.18 7.19 17.15
CA GLU A 65 19.70 5.81 17.11
C GLU A 65 19.05 4.93 18.19
N GLU A 66 18.86 5.43 19.39
CA GLU A 66 18.15 4.73 20.48
C GLU A 66 16.68 4.49 20.13
N PHE A 67 16.00 5.47 19.53
CA PHE A 67 14.63 5.29 19.02
C PHE A 67 14.57 4.20 17.93
N LEU A 68 15.50 4.19 16.99
CA LEU A 68 15.54 3.16 15.94
C LEU A 68 15.81 1.77 16.52
N ASN A 69 16.65 1.66 17.54
CA ASN A 69 16.89 0.42 18.29
C ASN A 69 15.64 -0.02 19.06
N TYR A 70 14.94 0.91 19.71
CA TYR A 70 13.66 0.63 20.37
C TYR A 70 12.64 0.03 19.39
N LEU A 71 12.52 0.57 18.16
CA LEU A 71 11.64 0.02 17.15
C LEU A 71 11.96 -1.45 16.82
N GLU A 72 13.24 -1.81 16.72
CA GLU A 72 13.66 -3.18 16.41
C GLU A 72 13.57 -4.12 17.61
N GLN A 73 14.09 -3.71 18.78
CA GLN A 73 14.25 -4.60 19.92
C GLN A 73 12.99 -4.72 20.78
N VAL A 74 12.29 -3.61 21.02
CA VAL A 74 11.11 -3.59 21.87
C VAL A 74 9.84 -3.80 21.05
N ARG A 75 9.66 -3.02 19.98
CA ARG A 75 8.46 -3.12 19.13
C ARG A 75 8.52 -4.23 18.08
N LYS A 76 9.64 -4.94 17.99
CA LYS A 76 9.86 -6.05 17.03
C LYS A 76 9.57 -5.69 15.58
N CYS A 77 9.81 -4.44 15.20
CA CYS A 77 9.64 -3.99 13.83
C CYS A 77 10.71 -4.63 12.91
N SER A 78 10.33 -4.91 11.68
CA SER A 78 11.28 -5.37 10.67
C SER A 78 12.29 -4.27 10.31
N VAL A 79 13.46 -4.66 9.80
CA VAL A 79 14.49 -3.73 9.29
C VAL A 79 13.91 -2.81 8.21
N SER A 80 13.02 -3.31 7.36
CA SER A 80 12.33 -2.49 6.35
C SER A 80 11.48 -1.40 7.00
N THR A 81 10.68 -1.74 8.02
CA THR A 81 9.88 -0.77 8.78
C THR A 81 10.77 0.27 9.46
N ARG A 82 11.84 -0.16 10.13
CA ARG A 82 12.84 0.74 10.74
C ARG A 82 13.41 1.71 9.71
N ASN A 83 13.75 1.24 8.52
CA ASN A 83 14.28 2.07 7.44
C ASN A 83 13.25 3.09 6.92
N VAL A 84 11.99 2.71 6.81
CA VAL A 84 10.90 3.66 6.47
C VAL A 84 10.80 4.77 7.51
N ARG A 85 10.94 4.45 8.81
CA ARG A 85 10.94 5.47 9.86
C ARG A 85 12.15 6.38 9.78
N LEU A 86 13.34 5.82 9.53
CA LEU A 86 14.54 6.63 9.31
C LEU A 86 14.40 7.56 8.09
N ALA A 87 13.82 7.09 7.00
CA ALA A 87 13.58 7.93 5.83
C ALA A 87 12.66 9.12 6.13
N ALA A 88 11.64 8.93 6.98
CA ALA A 88 10.78 10.03 7.43
C ALA A 88 11.55 11.05 8.29
N LEU A 89 12.43 10.57 9.17
CA LEU A 89 13.30 11.44 9.97
C LEU A 89 14.29 12.20 9.09
N HIS A 90 14.92 11.52 8.16
CA HIS A 90 15.82 12.18 7.20
C HIS A 90 15.11 13.28 6.39
N ALA A 91 13.88 13.02 5.93
CA ALA A 91 13.10 14.03 5.22
C ALA A 91 12.82 15.27 6.09
N PHE A 92 12.52 15.06 7.37
CA PHE A 92 12.30 16.14 8.34
C PHE A 92 13.56 16.93 8.63
N PHE A 93 14.67 16.25 8.95
CA PHE A 93 15.93 16.95 9.26
C PHE A 93 16.54 17.62 8.03
N ASN A 94 16.27 17.11 6.82
CA ASN A 94 16.56 17.85 5.59
C ASN A 94 15.76 19.14 5.46
N PHE A 95 14.49 19.16 5.87
CA PHE A 95 13.68 20.38 5.93
C PHE A 95 14.22 21.34 7.01
N VAL A 96 14.48 20.83 8.21
CA VAL A 96 14.94 21.62 9.37
C VAL A 96 16.25 22.36 9.08
N GLN A 97 17.22 21.74 8.41
CA GLN A 97 18.54 22.36 8.15
C GLN A 97 18.46 23.64 7.30
N TYR A 98 17.42 23.79 6.49
CA TYR A 98 17.20 25.00 5.69
C TYR A 98 16.43 26.07 6.46
N GLU A 99 15.51 25.68 7.30
CA GLU A 99 14.70 26.60 8.11
C GLU A 99 15.47 27.13 9.34
N TRP A 100 16.38 26.33 9.88
CA TRP A 100 17.09 26.58 11.14
C TRP A 100 18.59 26.28 11.02
N PRO A 101 19.39 27.23 10.47
CA PRO A 101 20.84 27.04 10.26
C PRO A 101 21.63 26.69 11.51
N GLU A 102 21.17 27.13 12.71
CA GLU A 102 21.78 26.81 14.00
C GLU A 102 21.69 25.33 14.37
N GLN A 103 20.80 24.56 13.75
CA GLN A 103 20.66 23.11 13.93
C GLN A 103 21.43 22.29 12.88
N LEU A 104 22.17 22.94 11.98
CA LEU A 104 22.80 22.32 10.81
C LEU A 104 23.73 21.15 11.17
N ASP A 105 24.57 21.33 12.20
CA ASP A 105 25.54 20.29 12.58
C ASP A 105 24.87 19.03 13.10
N GLU A 106 23.85 19.17 13.97
CA GLU A 106 23.13 18.01 14.47
C GLU A 106 22.26 17.37 13.37
N CYS A 107 21.64 18.16 12.50
CA CYS A 107 20.94 17.66 11.32
C CYS A 107 21.87 16.79 10.45
N ARG A 108 23.08 17.25 10.14
CA ARG A 108 24.08 16.47 9.38
C ARG A 108 24.45 15.17 10.07
N ARG A 109 24.65 15.18 11.40
CA ARG A 109 24.92 13.97 12.19
C ARG A 109 23.77 12.97 12.08
N ILE A 110 22.50 13.41 12.21
CA ILE A 110 21.32 12.54 12.07
C ILE A 110 21.21 12.00 10.64
N LEU A 111 21.42 12.84 9.64
CA LEU A 111 21.38 12.44 8.22
C LEU A 111 22.48 11.43 7.87
N SER A 112 23.58 11.37 8.65
CA SER A 112 24.64 10.34 8.47
C SER A 112 24.24 8.94 8.91
N ILE A 113 23.10 8.74 9.59
CA ILE A 113 22.62 7.42 10.02
C ILE A 113 22.25 6.61 8.80
N LYS A 114 22.90 5.46 8.62
CA LYS A 114 22.69 4.63 7.41
C LYS A 114 21.47 3.73 7.53
N LEU A 115 20.85 3.48 6.37
CA LEU A 115 19.85 2.43 6.23
C LEU A 115 20.50 1.05 6.43
N LYS A 116 19.82 0.15 7.14
CA LYS A 116 20.26 -1.24 7.27
C LYS A 116 19.88 -2.04 6.04
N LYS A 117 20.72 -3.00 5.62
CA LYS A 117 20.36 -3.97 4.59
C LYS A 117 19.18 -4.82 5.10
N ALA A 118 18.05 -4.76 4.43
CA ALA A 118 16.92 -5.64 4.70
C ALA A 118 17.08 -6.93 3.88
N LYS A 119 16.86 -8.08 4.52
CA LYS A 119 16.74 -9.33 3.77
C LYS A 119 15.48 -9.25 2.90
N GLN A 120 15.64 -9.41 1.60
CA GLN A 120 14.48 -9.61 0.73
C GLN A 120 13.89 -10.97 1.08
N GLY A 121 12.61 -10.97 1.48
CA GLY A 121 11.87 -12.22 1.68
C GLY A 121 11.72 -12.96 0.35
N THR A 122 11.61 -14.28 0.43
CA THR A 122 11.25 -15.10 -0.74
C THR A 122 9.89 -14.64 -1.27
N ILE A 123 9.81 -14.38 -2.54
CA ILE A 123 8.57 -13.97 -3.20
C ILE A 123 7.70 -15.22 -3.31
N ASN A 124 6.57 -15.23 -2.61
CA ASN A 124 5.58 -16.30 -2.73
C ASN A 124 4.66 -15.96 -3.91
N TYR A 125 4.87 -16.60 -5.04
CA TYR A 125 3.98 -16.53 -6.20
C TYR A 125 3.07 -17.77 -6.25
N LEU A 126 1.93 -17.63 -6.91
CA LEU A 126 1.04 -18.74 -7.23
C LEU A 126 1.42 -19.32 -8.59
N THR A 127 1.42 -20.65 -8.70
CA THR A 127 1.52 -21.32 -10.00
C THR A 127 0.19 -21.17 -10.77
N VAL A 128 0.19 -21.53 -12.05
CA VAL A 128 -1.06 -21.54 -12.87
C VAL A 128 -2.11 -22.43 -12.23
N GLU A 129 -1.71 -23.65 -11.81
CA GLU A 129 -2.59 -24.58 -11.13
C GLU A 129 -3.11 -24.04 -9.81
N GLY A 130 -2.26 -23.32 -9.06
CA GLY A 130 -2.65 -22.66 -7.81
C GLY A 130 -3.67 -21.54 -8.05
N ILE A 131 -3.52 -20.75 -9.13
CA ILE A 131 -4.49 -19.72 -9.53
C ILE A 131 -5.81 -20.39 -9.95
N GLN A 132 -5.78 -21.40 -10.80
CA GLN A 132 -6.99 -22.12 -11.23
C GLN A 132 -7.74 -22.70 -10.04
N LEU A 133 -7.02 -23.33 -9.10
CA LEU A 133 -7.60 -23.84 -7.87
C LEU A 133 -8.20 -22.72 -7.00
N LEU A 134 -7.55 -21.57 -6.89
CA LEU A 134 -8.07 -20.41 -6.16
C LEU A 134 -9.35 -19.86 -6.79
N LEU A 135 -9.36 -19.71 -8.12
CA LEU A 135 -10.49 -19.16 -8.87
C LEU A 135 -11.68 -20.12 -8.98
N SER A 136 -11.49 -21.43 -8.76
CA SER A 136 -12.56 -22.40 -8.71
C SER A 136 -13.33 -22.42 -7.36
N GLN A 137 -12.86 -21.72 -6.33
CA GLN A 137 -13.48 -21.75 -5.00
C GLN A 137 -14.74 -20.89 -4.83
N PRO A 138 -14.88 -19.72 -5.53
CA PRO A 138 -16.09 -18.91 -5.37
C PRO A 138 -17.36 -19.62 -5.84
N ASP A 139 -18.40 -19.64 -4.99
CA ASP A 139 -19.69 -20.22 -5.30
C ASP A 139 -20.50 -19.30 -6.24
N LEU A 140 -20.62 -19.70 -7.50
CA LEU A 140 -21.27 -18.93 -8.58
C LEU A 140 -22.79 -18.91 -8.47
N SER A 141 -23.40 -19.66 -7.56
CA SER A 141 -24.83 -19.53 -7.23
C SER A 141 -25.13 -18.26 -6.45
N THR A 142 -24.13 -17.64 -5.82
CA THR A 142 -24.28 -16.47 -4.98
C THR A 142 -23.78 -15.20 -5.65
N LYS A 143 -24.45 -14.05 -5.42
CA LYS A 143 -24.00 -12.74 -5.90
C LYS A 143 -22.57 -12.39 -5.39
N LYS A 144 -22.23 -12.80 -4.15
CA LYS A 144 -20.91 -12.58 -3.56
C LYS A 144 -19.84 -13.41 -4.27
N GLY A 145 -20.13 -14.68 -4.55
CA GLY A 145 -19.18 -15.55 -5.24
C GLY A 145 -18.90 -15.08 -6.67
N ILE A 146 -19.92 -14.65 -7.41
CA ILE A 146 -19.75 -14.07 -8.76
C ILE A 146 -18.87 -12.81 -8.72
N ARG A 147 -19.12 -11.91 -7.74
CA ARG A 147 -18.27 -10.72 -7.53
C ARG A 147 -16.84 -11.10 -7.20
N ASP A 148 -16.67 -12.03 -6.27
CA ASP A 148 -15.36 -12.41 -5.74
C ASP A 148 -14.52 -13.12 -6.82
N LEU A 149 -15.15 -13.93 -7.70
CA LEU A 149 -14.48 -14.51 -8.86
C LEU A 149 -14.01 -13.42 -9.82
N ALA A 150 -14.90 -12.54 -10.27
CA ALA A 150 -14.55 -11.46 -11.20
C ALA A 150 -13.47 -10.53 -10.62
N LEU A 151 -13.50 -10.27 -9.31
CA LEU A 151 -12.48 -9.48 -8.63
C LEU A 151 -11.10 -10.15 -8.65
N LEU A 152 -11.02 -11.43 -8.27
CA LEU A 152 -9.76 -12.15 -8.14
C LEU A 152 -9.16 -12.46 -9.51
N ALA A 153 -9.98 -12.84 -10.48
CA ALA A 153 -9.56 -13.11 -11.84
C ALA A 153 -9.06 -11.82 -12.52
N LEU A 154 -9.76 -10.68 -12.36
CA LEU A 154 -9.29 -9.39 -12.87
C LEU A 154 -7.95 -8.97 -12.24
N MET A 155 -7.78 -9.15 -10.93
CA MET A 155 -6.51 -8.84 -10.26
C MET A 155 -5.35 -9.66 -10.83
N TYR A 156 -5.62 -10.91 -11.17
CA TYR A 156 -4.64 -11.80 -11.78
C TYR A 156 -4.37 -11.41 -13.24
N ASP A 157 -5.39 -11.22 -14.06
CA ASP A 157 -5.25 -10.95 -15.50
C ASP A 157 -4.53 -9.61 -15.76
N CYS A 158 -4.98 -8.52 -15.14
CA CYS A 158 -4.43 -7.18 -15.40
C CYS A 158 -3.25 -6.77 -14.51
N GLY A 159 -2.85 -7.56 -13.54
CA GLY A 159 -1.78 -7.24 -12.60
C GLY A 159 -1.98 -5.90 -11.85
N ALA A 160 -3.23 -5.51 -11.59
CA ALA A 160 -3.56 -4.24 -10.95
C ALA A 160 -3.17 -4.21 -9.47
N ARG A 161 -2.81 -3.02 -8.99
CA ARG A 161 -2.66 -2.80 -7.54
C ARG A 161 -4.03 -2.80 -6.87
N VAL A 162 -4.09 -3.25 -5.62
CA VAL A 162 -5.36 -3.28 -4.84
C VAL A 162 -6.09 -1.94 -4.87
N GLN A 163 -5.36 -0.81 -4.78
CA GLN A 163 -5.99 0.50 -4.83
C GLN A 163 -6.57 0.82 -6.21
N GLU A 164 -5.91 0.39 -7.28
CA GLU A 164 -6.41 0.56 -8.65
C GLU A 164 -7.73 -0.21 -8.84
N ILE A 165 -7.84 -1.41 -8.27
CA ILE A 165 -9.09 -2.21 -8.28
C ILE A 165 -10.21 -1.54 -7.46
N ILE A 166 -9.89 -1.00 -6.29
CA ILE A 166 -10.86 -0.29 -5.42
C ILE A 166 -11.46 0.93 -6.14
N ASP A 167 -10.64 1.62 -6.91
CA ASP A 167 -11.02 2.86 -7.58
C ASP A 167 -11.62 2.65 -8.97
N LEU A 168 -11.73 1.39 -9.45
CA LEU A 168 -12.37 1.08 -10.72
C LEU A 168 -13.85 1.44 -10.73
N MET A 169 -14.27 1.95 -11.88
CA MET A 169 -15.67 2.19 -12.24
C MET A 169 -16.02 1.38 -13.49
N PRO A 170 -17.30 1.07 -13.76
CA PRO A 170 -17.71 0.37 -14.98
C PRO A 170 -17.16 1.00 -16.28
N GLY A 171 -17.16 2.33 -16.37
CA GLY A 171 -16.61 3.08 -17.51
C GLY A 171 -15.09 2.93 -17.71
N SER A 172 -14.37 2.31 -16.74
CA SER A 172 -12.94 1.98 -16.92
C SER A 172 -12.73 0.77 -17.84
N ILE A 173 -13.78 0.00 -18.15
CA ILE A 173 -13.71 -1.23 -18.92
C ILE A 173 -14.27 -0.99 -20.32
N ARG A 174 -13.46 -1.26 -21.33
CA ARG A 174 -13.92 -1.36 -22.72
C ARG A 174 -14.43 -2.78 -22.98
N SER A 175 -15.75 -2.93 -23.05
CA SER A 175 -16.44 -4.23 -23.21
C SER A 175 -16.56 -4.72 -24.65
N ASN A 176 -16.06 -3.95 -25.64
CA ASN A 176 -15.98 -4.30 -27.06
C ASN A 176 -14.54 -4.56 -27.45
N LYS A 177 -14.30 -5.48 -28.41
CA LYS A 177 -12.95 -5.81 -28.89
C LYS A 177 -12.25 -4.58 -29.51
N PRO A 178 -10.97 -4.37 -29.23
CA PRO A 178 -10.15 -5.10 -28.27
C PRO A 178 -10.55 -4.76 -26.82
N TYR A 179 -10.72 -5.80 -25.99
CA TYR A 179 -11.07 -5.66 -24.59
C TYR A 179 -9.92 -5.04 -23.81
N THR A 180 -10.19 -3.96 -23.11
CA THR A 180 -9.16 -3.25 -22.34
C THR A 180 -9.71 -2.69 -21.05
N ILE A 181 -8.83 -2.48 -20.08
CA ILE A 181 -9.12 -1.78 -18.84
C ILE A 181 -8.19 -0.59 -18.68
N LYS A 182 -8.73 0.55 -18.27
CA LYS A 182 -7.96 1.75 -17.90
C LYS A 182 -7.72 1.75 -16.40
N LEU A 183 -6.45 1.65 -16.00
CA LEU A 183 -6.01 1.69 -14.62
C LEU A 183 -5.31 3.02 -14.33
N ILE A 184 -5.63 3.65 -13.20
CA ILE A 184 -5.00 4.89 -12.75
C ILE A 184 -4.11 4.55 -11.55
N GLY A 185 -2.80 4.66 -11.72
CA GLY A 185 -1.80 4.31 -10.71
C GLY A 185 -1.28 5.51 -9.91
N LYS A 186 -0.18 5.27 -9.19
CA LYS A 186 0.51 6.29 -8.38
C LYS A 186 0.90 7.50 -9.23
N GLY A 187 0.61 8.70 -8.73
CA GLY A 187 0.89 9.96 -9.44
C GLY A 187 -0.10 10.24 -10.58
N ASN A 188 -1.32 9.70 -10.51
CA ASN A 188 -2.38 9.86 -11.50
C ASN A 188 -1.98 9.38 -12.92
N LYS A 189 -1.01 8.47 -13.02
CA LYS A 189 -0.58 7.91 -14.29
C LYS A 189 -1.57 6.84 -14.73
N ALA A 190 -2.23 7.08 -15.86
CA ALA A 190 -3.13 6.12 -16.49
C ALA A 190 -2.34 5.13 -17.36
N ARG A 191 -2.75 3.85 -17.32
CA ARG A 191 -2.32 2.83 -18.28
C ARG A 191 -3.52 2.04 -18.77
N ILE A 192 -3.43 1.56 -19.99
CA ILE A 192 -4.44 0.69 -20.60
C ILE A 192 -3.82 -0.71 -20.65
N VAL A 193 -4.57 -1.70 -20.15
CA VAL A 193 -4.15 -3.10 -20.12
C VAL A 193 -5.16 -3.91 -20.91
N PRO A 194 -4.73 -4.80 -21.84
CA PRO A 194 -5.62 -5.73 -22.50
C PRO A 194 -6.20 -6.72 -21.48
N LEU A 195 -7.42 -7.18 -21.72
CA LEU A 195 -8.08 -8.22 -20.93
C LEU A 195 -8.26 -9.49 -21.76
N MET A 196 -8.10 -10.64 -21.13
CA MET A 196 -8.38 -11.94 -21.74
C MET A 196 -9.89 -12.13 -21.96
N ASP A 197 -10.27 -12.84 -23.00
CA ASP A 197 -11.68 -13.10 -23.33
C ASP A 197 -12.44 -13.76 -22.16
N GLU A 198 -11.79 -14.69 -21.45
CA GLU A 198 -12.36 -15.38 -20.28
C GLU A 198 -12.66 -14.40 -19.12
N GLU A 199 -11.74 -13.46 -18.84
CA GLU A 199 -11.96 -12.45 -17.80
C GLU A 199 -13.14 -11.54 -18.12
N VAL A 200 -13.28 -11.17 -19.40
CA VAL A 200 -14.42 -10.34 -19.86
C VAL A 200 -15.75 -11.06 -19.65
N VAL A 201 -15.80 -12.37 -19.78
CA VAL A 201 -17.01 -13.17 -19.48
C VAL A 201 -17.38 -13.06 -18.00
N HIS A 202 -16.41 -13.21 -17.10
CA HIS A 202 -16.63 -13.06 -15.65
C HIS A 202 -17.10 -11.66 -15.29
N LEU A 203 -16.46 -10.62 -15.83
CA LEU A 203 -16.83 -9.23 -15.61
C LEU A 203 -18.25 -8.91 -16.13
N LYS A 204 -18.57 -9.31 -17.36
CA LYS A 204 -19.92 -9.10 -17.94
C LYS A 204 -21.01 -9.80 -17.15
N ASN A 205 -20.78 -11.02 -16.70
CA ASN A 205 -21.72 -11.75 -15.85
C ASN A 205 -21.92 -11.02 -14.51
N TYR A 206 -20.83 -10.59 -13.88
CA TYR A 206 -20.89 -9.81 -12.64
C TYR A 206 -21.64 -8.49 -12.84
N MET A 207 -21.27 -7.71 -13.85
CA MET A 207 -21.85 -6.40 -14.15
C MET A 207 -23.35 -6.50 -14.45
N SER A 208 -23.75 -7.44 -15.32
CA SER A 208 -25.15 -7.67 -15.66
C SER A 208 -25.99 -8.02 -14.44
N LYS A 209 -25.55 -8.99 -13.61
CA LYS A 209 -26.29 -9.41 -12.40
C LYS A 209 -26.39 -8.34 -11.31
N ASN A 210 -25.59 -7.28 -11.39
CA ASN A 210 -25.55 -6.20 -10.40
C ASN A 210 -26.00 -4.85 -10.93
N GLY A 211 -26.53 -4.78 -12.17
CA GLY A 211 -27.04 -3.56 -12.79
C GLY A 211 -25.94 -2.55 -13.11
N LEU A 212 -24.69 -3.02 -13.31
CA LEU A 212 -23.52 -2.18 -13.62
C LEU A 212 -23.29 -1.99 -15.13
N SER A 213 -24.13 -2.59 -15.96
CA SER A 213 -24.09 -2.44 -17.43
C SER A 213 -24.89 -1.23 -17.92
N GLU A 214 -25.65 -0.60 -17.04
CA GLU A 214 -26.51 0.53 -17.38
C GLU A 214 -25.71 1.86 -17.37
N PRO A 215 -26.06 2.83 -18.22
CA PRO A 215 -25.33 4.10 -18.32
C PRO A 215 -25.19 4.86 -17.00
N TYR A 216 -26.21 4.81 -16.14
CA TYR A 216 -26.17 5.47 -14.82
C TYR A 216 -25.17 4.82 -13.85
N ALA A 217 -24.69 3.61 -14.15
CA ALA A 217 -23.78 2.89 -13.29
C ALA A 217 -22.31 3.36 -13.41
N GLU A 218 -21.98 4.18 -14.40
CA GLU A 218 -20.63 4.68 -14.63
C GLU A 218 -20.03 5.43 -13.42
N MET A 219 -20.89 6.01 -12.58
CA MET A 219 -20.50 6.74 -11.36
C MET A 219 -20.34 5.84 -10.12
N TYR A 220 -20.73 4.56 -10.22
CA TYR A 220 -20.65 3.62 -9.10
C TYR A 220 -19.31 2.89 -9.10
N PRO A 221 -18.81 2.45 -7.91
CA PRO A 221 -17.63 1.59 -7.89
C PRO A 221 -17.93 0.26 -8.59
N LEU A 222 -16.96 -0.24 -9.37
CA LEU A 222 -17.10 -1.53 -10.04
C LEU A 222 -17.29 -2.66 -9.02
N PHE A 223 -16.46 -2.70 -7.96
CA PHE A 223 -16.57 -3.68 -6.88
C PHE A 223 -16.99 -3.00 -5.57
N TYR A 224 -18.09 -3.48 -5.00
CA TYR A 224 -18.69 -2.90 -3.80
C TYR A 224 -19.10 -3.96 -2.77
N ASN A 225 -19.29 -3.49 -1.53
CA ASN A 225 -19.80 -4.31 -0.44
C ASN A 225 -21.35 -4.38 -0.46
N THR A 226 -21.95 -5.03 0.53
CA THR A 226 -23.41 -5.16 0.65
C THR A 226 -24.15 -3.84 0.85
N ARG A 227 -23.43 -2.77 1.26
CA ARG A 227 -23.97 -1.41 1.42
C ARG A 227 -23.77 -0.54 0.17
N ARG A 228 -23.31 -1.13 -0.94
CA ARG A 228 -22.94 -0.43 -2.19
C ARG A 228 -21.78 0.57 -2.05
N GLU A 229 -20.96 0.42 -1.01
CA GLU A 229 -19.74 1.21 -0.82
C GLU A 229 -18.53 0.49 -1.45
N LYS A 230 -17.51 1.27 -1.87
CA LYS A 230 -16.23 0.71 -2.36
C LYS A 230 -15.69 -0.33 -1.39
N LEU A 231 -15.13 -1.40 -1.93
CA LEU A 231 -14.36 -2.35 -1.13
C LEU A 231 -13.15 -1.65 -0.50
N THR A 232 -12.76 -2.09 0.68
CA THR A 232 -11.51 -1.63 1.32
C THR A 232 -10.37 -2.59 1.00
N ARG A 233 -9.11 -2.14 1.19
CA ARG A 233 -7.94 -3.03 1.08
C ARG A 233 -8.06 -4.24 2.00
N ALA A 234 -8.49 -4.03 3.24
CA ALA A 234 -8.73 -5.11 4.20
C ALA A 234 -9.81 -6.08 3.70
N GLY A 235 -10.90 -5.55 3.10
CA GLY A 235 -11.96 -6.35 2.51
C GLY A 235 -11.48 -7.24 1.38
N ILE A 236 -10.69 -6.71 0.44
CA ILE A 236 -10.11 -7.50 -0.67
C ILE A 236 -9.12 -8.55 -0.14
N THR A 237 -8.27 -8.17 0.83
CA THR A 237 -7.35 -9.11 1.47
C THR A 237 -8.11 -10.25 2.17
N HIS A 238 -9.22 -9.93 2.85
CA HIS A 238 -10.08 -10.94 3.48
C HIS A 238 -10.70 -11.89 2.45
N ILE A 239 -11.20 -11.37 1.30
CA ILE A 239 -11.72 -12.18 0.20
C ILE A 239 -10.64 -13.16 -0.30
N LEU A 240 -9.43 -12.66 -0.59
CA LEU A 240 -8.32 -13.50 -1.02
C LEU A 240 -7.98 -14.59 0.00
N HIS A 241 -7.85 -14.22 1.27
CA HIS A 241 -7.51 -15.19 2.34
C HIS A 241 -8.59 -16.25 2.54
N LYS A 242 -9.87 -15.87 2.44
CA LYS A 242 -11.00 -16.79 2.49
C LYS A 242 -10.86 -17.90 1.43
N TYR A 243 -10.68 -17.53 0.17
CA TYR A 243 -10.60 -18.50 -0.93
C TYR A 243 -9.26 -19.23 -0.95
N ALA A 244 -8.16 -18.60 -0.54
CA ALA A 244 -6.88 -19.28 -0.34
C ALA A 244 -6.97 -20.37 0.75
N ALA A 245 -7.70 -20.12 1.84
CA ALA A 245 -7.93 -21.11 2.88
C ALA A 245 -8.78 -22.29 2.38
N MET A 246 -9.79 -22.04 1.55
CA MET A 246 -10.60 -23.08 0.91
C MET A 246 -9.74 -23.91 -0.06
N ALA A 247 -8.99 -23.26 -0.94
CA ALA A 247 -8.10 -23.93 -1.90
C ALA A 247 -7.01 -24.78 -1.22
N ARG A 248 -6.46 -24.33 -0.08
CA ARG A 248 -5.50 -25.12 0.71
C ARG A 248 -6.12 -26.41 1.28
N LYS A 249 -7.40 -26.41 1.60
CA LYS A 249 -8.09 -27.65 2.04
C LYS A 249 -8.17 -28.68 0.92
N CYS A 250 -8.24 -28.22 -0.34
CA CYS A 250 -8.24 -29.10 -1.50
C CYS A 250 -6.81 -29.58 -1.85
N ASN A 251 -5.82 -28.67 -1.83
CA ASN A 251 -4.42 -28.98 -2.09
C ASN A 251 -3.49 -28.00 -1.39
N THR A 252 -2.81 -28.45 -0.33
CA THR A 252 -1.90 -27.63 0.47
C THR A 252 -0.63 -27.21 -0.28
N GLY A 253 -0.20 -27.98 -1.27
CA GLY A 253 1.05 -27.73 -2.01
C GLY A 253 0.94 -26.61 -3.06
N LEU A 254 -0.27 -26.29 -3.53
CA LEU A 254 -0.47 -25.31 -4.59
C LEU A 254 -0.65 -23.87 -4.10
N ILE A 255 -1.01 -23.67 -2.84
CA ILE A 255 -1.29 -22.33 -2.29
C ILE A 255 -0.26 -22.01 -1.19
N PRO A 256 0.60 -21.01 -1.38
CA PRO A 256 1.59 -20.61 -0.38
C PRO A 256 0.95 -20.29 0.98
N GLU A 257 1.66 -20.58 2.07
CA GLU A 257 1.18 -20.27 3.43
C GLU A 257 0.89 -18.76 3.59
N LYS A 258 1.81 -17.93 3.09
CA LYS A 258 1.65 -16.46 3.08
C LYS A 258 1.29 -16.01 1.69
N ILE A 259 0.05 -15.57 1.50
CA ILE A 259 -0.44 -15.00 0.26
C ILE A 259 -0.92 -13.57 0.50
N SER A 260 -0.67 -12.70 -0.45
CA SER A 260 -1.13 -11.30 -0.46
C SER A 260 -1.70 -10.94 -1.82
N CYS A 261 -2.44 -9.85 -1.89
CA CYS A 261 -2.92 -9.35 -3.19
C CYS A 261 -1.77 -9.04 -4.18
N HIS A 262 -0.58 -8.78 -3.66
CA HIS A 262 0.61 -8.59 -4.49
C HIS A 262 1.11 -9.89 -5.11
N SER A 263 0.86 -11.03 -4.47
CA SER A 263 1.23 -12.35 -5.01
C SER A 263 0.48 -12.70 -6.29
N LEU A 264 -0.77 -12.22 -6.46
CA LEU A 264 -1.53 -12.37 -7.71
C LEU A 264 -0.92 -11.56 -8.86
N ARG A 265 -0.39 -10.37 -8.56
CA ARG A 265 0.18 -9.47 -9.55
C ARG A 265 1.54 -9.94 -10.09
N GLN A 266 2.37 -10.55 -9.25
CA GLN A 266 3.75 -10.91 -9.59
C GLN A 266 3.84 -11.94 -10.71
N TYR A 267 2.84 -12.80 -10.87
CA TYR A 267 2.79 -13.73 -11.97
C TYR A 267 2.78 -13.01 -13.34
N VAL A 268 1.98 -11.97 -13.49
CA VAL A 268 1.88 -11.18 -14.74
C VAL A 268 3.20 -10.45 -15.05
N GLU A 269 3.86 -9.89 -14.03
CA GLU A 269 5.15 -9.21 -14.19
C GLU A 269 6.24 -10.21 -14.64
N TYR A 270 6.25 -11.44 -14.11
CA TYR A 270 7.22 -12.48 -14.47
C TYR A 270 7.03 -12.98 -15.91
N TYR A 271 5.79 -13.20 -16.36
CA TYR A 271 5.50 -13.65 -17.74
C TYR A 271 5.79 -12.58 -18.78
N ASN A 272 5.50 -11.31 -18.50
CA ASN A 272 5.80 -10.21 -19.42
C ASN A 272 7.30 -9.93 -19.56
N MET A 273 8.12 -10.25 -18.55
CA MET A 273 9.59 -10.17 -18.62
C MET A 273 10.21 -11.35 -19.40
N GLY A 274 9.56 -12.52 -19.43
CA GLY A 274 10.03 -13.71 -20.15
C GLY A 274 9.65 -13.76 -21.64
N SER A 275 8.77 -12.86 -22.10
CA SER A 275 8.31 -12.82 -23.50
C SER A 275 9.11 -11.87 -24.38
N VAL A 276 10.22 -11.30 -23.89
CA VAL A 276 11.15 -10.47 -24.65
C VAL A 276 12.45 -11.26 -24.81
N HIS A 277 12.39 -12.29 -25.63
CA HIS A 277 13.56 -12.90 -26.28
C HIS A 277 13.16 -13.40 -27.66
#